data_a75d20d96408809d4f58ea823ef71595
#
_entry.id   a75d20d96408809d4f58ea823ef71595
#
_cell.length_a   1.000
_cell.length_b   1.000
_cell.length_c   1.000
_cell.angle_alpha   90.00
_cell.angle_beta   90.00
_cell.angle_gamma   90.00
#
_symmetry.space_group_name_H-M   'P 1'
#
loop_
_entity.id
_entity.type
_entity.pdbx_description
1 polymer ?
#
loop_
_entity_poly.entity_id
_entity_poly.type
_entity_poly.pdbx_seq_one_letter_code
_entity_poly.pdbx_strand_id
1 'polypeptide(L)'
;MTSPSTEDTIRDELRELFAGEDRSFDDARTRAEGTRPVSPEEGALLRWLAGRLPQDAADVVEVGAAGGVGALHLLAALPPSATLTTIESDTESHALAAEALEVAGHHDRVRAILGDPAEVLPRLADGRYGMCVLQCSPARYLPLLADVTRVLAPGGLLIVRGVLRRGEHGAALARLLGSVAEDETLDATVLEEHDGVLLVTRR
;
A
#
# COMPACT_ATOMS: atom_id res chain seq x y z
N MET A 1 -7.34 12.84 33.43
CA MET A 1 -6.42 12.01 32.63
C MET A 1 -6.69 10.58 33.04
N THR A 2 -7.34 9.79 32.19
CA THR A 2 -7.54 8.34 32.42
C THR A 2 -6.23 7.64 32.13
N SER A 3 -5.77 6.77 33.02
CA SER A 3 -4.60 5.91 32.76
C SER A 3 -4.87 5.05 31.52
N PRO A 4 -3.86 4.80 30.66
CA PRO A 4 -4.04 3.93 29.51
C PRO A 4 -4.51 2.54 29.96
N SER A 5 -5.36 1.90 29.16
CA SER A 5 -5.77 0.52 29.43
C SER A 5 -4.57 -0.43 29.25
N THR A 6 -4.65 -1.62 29.85
CA THR A 6 -3.61 -2.65 29.64
C THR A 6 -3.46 -3.01 28.16
N GLU A 7 -4.55 -2.96 27.41
CA GLU A 7 -4.56 -3.22 25.97
C GLU A 7 -3.81 -2.13 25.19
N ASP A 8 -4.00 -0.85 25.54
CA ASP A 8 -3.26 0.27 24.92
C ASP A 8 -1.76 0.14 25.19
N THR A 9 -1.38 -0.21 26.42
CA THR A 9 0.03 -0.41 26.79
C THR A 9 0.68 -1.53 25.98
N ILE A 10 0.00 -2.67 25.81
CA ILE A 10 0.51 -3.79 24.99
C ILE A 10 0.63 -3.38 23.53
N ARG A 11 -0.33 -2.64 22.99
CA ARG A 11 -0.27 -2.15 21.61
C ARG A 11 0.93 -1.22 21.37
N ASP A 12 1.20 -0.32 22.30
CA ASP A 12 2.34 0.58 22.21
C ASP A 12 3.67 -0.18 22.29
N GLU A 13 3.79 -1.15 23.18
CA GLU A 13 4.98 -2.04 23.25
C GLU A 13 5.17 -2.85 21.95
N LEU A 14 4.08 -3.36 21.35
CA LEU A 14 4.17 -4.08 20.07
C LEU A 14 4.61 -3.17 18.92
N ARG A 15 4.18 -1.90 18.91
CA ARG A 15 4.64 -0.92 17.93
C ARG A 15 6.15 -0.68 18.06
N GLU A 16 6.63 -0.42 19.26
CA GLU A 16 8.07 -0.20 19.50
C GLU A 16 8.92 -1.40 19.07
N LEU A 17 8.43 -2.63 19.33
CA LEU A 17 9.18 -3.85 19.03
C LEU A 17 9.15 -4.26 17.56
N PHE A 18 8.03 -4.04 16.86
CA PHE A 18 7.79 -4.67 15.55
C PHE A 18 7.50 -3.71 14.39
N ALA A 19 7.13 -2.45 14.62
CA ALA A 19 6.89 -1.51 13.51
C ALA A 19 8.17 -1.26 12.70
N GLY A 20 9.32 -1.25 13.37
CA GLY A 20 10.63 -1.09 12.72
C GLY A 20 10.77 0.28 12.04
N GLU A 21 10.11 1.29 12.58
CA GLU A 21 10.16 2.67 12.11
C GLU A 21 11.31 3.42 12.77
N ASP A 22 11.92 4.31 12.03
CA ASP A 22 12.89 5.29 12.51
C ASP A 22 12.34 6.72 12.33
N ARG A 23 13.17 7.73 12.60
CA ARG A 23 12.78 9.13 12.47
C ARG A 23 12.28 9.51 11.06
N SER A 24 12.73 8.83 10.02
CA SER A 24 12.30 9.15 8.65
C SER A 24 10.82 8.85 8.44
N PHE A 25 10.29 7.82 9.11
CA PHE A 25 8.85 7.48 9.10
C PHE A 25 8.02 8.51 9.87
N ASP A 26 8.50 8.92 11.06
CA ASP A 26 7.81 9.95 11.87
C ASP A 26 7.75 11.28 11.13
N ASP A 27 8.86 11.69 10.52
CA ASP A 27 8.96 12.92 9.73
C ASP A 27 8.03 12.86 8.49
N ALA A 28 8.02 11.73 7.76
CA ALA A 28 7.14 11.53 6.61
C ALA A 28 5.66 11.55 7.04
N ARG A 29 5.31 10.87 8.14
CA ARG A 29 3.95 10.83 8.67
C ARG A 29 3.47 12.21 9.12
N THR A 30 4.32 12.98 9.78
CA THR A 30 4.00 14.36 10.22
C THR A 30 3.74 15.27 9.03
N ARG A 31 4.56 15.18 7.96
CA ARG A 31 4.35 15.97 6.73
C ARG A 31 3.11 15.54 5.97
N ALA A 32 2.75 14.27 6.05
CA ALA A 32 1.59 13.69 5.39
C ALA A 32 0.28 13.85 6.19
N GLU A 33 0.27 14.66 7.27
CA GLU A 33 -0.93 14.90 8.06
C GLU A 33 -2.09 15.37 7.16
N GLY A 34 -3.23 14.68 7.25
CA GLY A 34 -4.39 14.92 6.37
C GLY A 34 -4.49 14.03 5.15
N THR A 35 -3.40 13.35 4.71
CA THR A 35 -3.41 12.44 3.55
C THR A 35 -3.72 10.98 3.90
N ARG A 36 -3.91 10.66 5.18
CA ARG A 36 -4.14 9.29 5.68
C ARG A 36 -3.00 8.32 5.36
N PRO A 37 -1.77 8.59 5.78
CA PRO A 37 -0.67 7.66 5.63
C PRO A 37 -0.98 6.32 6.31
N VAL A 38 -0.26 5.27 5.96
CA VAL A 38 -0.39 3.97 6.63
C VAL A 38 -0.06 4.09 8.11
N SER A 39 -0.81 3.37 8.97
CA SER A 39 -0.46 3.26 10.39
C SER A 39 0.84 2.43 10.54
N PRO A 40 1.51 2.48 11.70
CA PRO A 40 2.67 1.64 11.96
C PRO A 40 2.39 0.15 11.75
N GLU A 41 1.22 -0.33 12.17
CA GLU A 41 0.81 -1.74 12.03
C GLU A 41 0.55 -2.12 10.57
N GLU A 42 -0.17 -1.27 9.83
CA GLU A 42 -0.39 -1.47 8.39
C GLU A 42 0.94 -1.44 7.63
N GLY A 43 1.84 -0.52 8.01
CA GLY A 43 3.18 -0.42 7.45
C GLY A 43 4.02 -1.66 7.75
N ALA A 44 3.98 -2.18 8.97
CA ALA A 44 4.63 -3.43 9.36
C ALA A 44 4.10 -4.62 8.55
N LEU A 45 2.78 -4.68 8.28
CA LEU A 45 2.18 -5.69 7.40
C LEU A 45 2.71 -5.57 5.97
N LEU A 46 2.73 -4.36 5.39
CA LEU A 46 3.27 -4.13 4.05
C LEU A 46 4.73 -4.57 3.95
N ARG A 47 5.55 -4.19 4.93
CA ARG A 47 6.95 -4.57 5.04
C ARG A 47 7.11 -6.09 5.13
N TRP A 48 6.32 -6.75 5.98
CA TRP A 48 6.38 -8.20 6.15
C TRP A 48 6.03 -8.95 4.88
N LEU A 49 5.00 -8.52 4.15
CA LEU A 49 4.58 -9.10 2.88
C LEU A 49 5.62 -8.85 1.78
N ALA A 50 6.13 -7.61 1.66
CA ALA A 50 7.15 -7.25 0.67
C ALA A 50 8.44 -8.09 0.81
N GLY A 51 8.85 -8.37 2.05
CA GLY A 51 10.03 -9.20 2.34
C GLY A 51 9.88 -10.69 1.99
N ARG A 52 8.69 -11.11 1.51
CA ARG A 52 8.40 -12.49 1.09
C ARG A 52 8.19 -12.65 -0.39
N LEU A 53 8.28 -11.56 -1.14
CA LEU A 53 8.20 -11.62 -2.59
C LEU A 53 9.37 -12.44 -3.16
N PRO A 54 9.14 -13.25 -4.20
CA PRO A 54 10.21 -13.92 -4.94
C PRO A 54 11.18 -12.88 -5.51
N GLN A 55 12.48 -13.16 -5.48
CA GLN A 55 13.50 -12.19 -5.93
C GLN A 55 13.37 -11.78 -7.40
N ASP A 56 12.88 -12.66 -8.23
CA ASP A 56 12.64 -12.46 -9.67
C ASP A 56 11.32 -11.73 -9.98
N ALA A 57 10.45 -11.57 -8.97
CA ALA A 57 9.18 -10.85 -9.06
C ALA A 57 8.99 -9.89 -7.88
N ALA A 58 10.06 -9.23 -7.43
CA ALA A 58 10.01 -8.36 -6.25
C ALA A 58 9.66 -6.89 -6.56
N ASP A 59 9.44 -6.52 -7.82
CA ASP A 59 9.00 -5.16 -8.15
C ASP A 59 7.58 -4.91 -7.61
N VAL A 60 7.34 -3.69 -7.14
CA VAL A 60 6.09 -3.29 -6.50
C VAL A 60 5.48 -2.06 -7.17
N VAL A 61 4.15 -2.04 -7.30
CA VAL A 61 3.38 -0.85 -7.65
C VAL A 61 2.57 -0.40 -6.44
N GLU A 62 2.65 0.87 -6.10
CA GLU A 62 1.82 1.54 -5.11
C GLU A 62 0.94 2.59 -5.80
N VAL A 63 -0.35 2.60 -5.54
CA VAL A 63 -1.31 3.59 -6.03
C VAL A 63 -1.86 4.39 -4.86
N GLY A 64 -1.51 5.66 -4.81
CA GLY A 64 -1.77 6.56 -3.70
C GLY A 64 -0.56 6.62 -2.77
N ALA A 65 0.34 7.59 -2.97
CA ALA A 65 1.59 7.69 -2.21
C ALA A 65 1.39 8.17 -0.77
N ALA A 66 0.34 8.96 -0.50
CA ALA A 66 -0.03 9.45 0.84
C ALA A 66 1.19 9.92 1.68
N GLY A 67 2.08 10.73 1.09
CA GLY A 67 3.29 11.24 1.75
C GLY A 67 4.46 10.26 1.87
N GLY A 68 4.38 9.08 1.25
CA GLY A 68 5.52 8.15 1.10
C GLY A 68 5.71 7.15 2.24
N VAL A 69 4.92 7.20 3.31
CA VAL A 69 5.09 6.28 4.47
C VAL A 69 4.96 4.81 4.05
N GLY A 70 3.96 4.48 3.22
CA GLY A 70 3.79 3.12 2.67
C GLY A 70 5.01 2.68 1.85
N ALA A 71 5.49 3.57 0.98
CA ALA A 71 6.68 3.33 0.16
C ALA A 71 7.93 3.05 1.00
N LEU A 72 8.15 3.78 2.10
CA LEU A 72 9.26 3.54 3.02
C LEU A 72 9.21 2.13 3.62
N HIS A 73 8.05 1.67 4.08
CA HIS A 73 7.88 0.32 4.60
C HIS A 73 8.17 -0.76 3.55
N LEU A 74 7.66 -0.58 2.33
CA LEU A 74 7.92 -1.49 1.22
C LEU A 74 9.43 -1.60 0.93
N LEU A 75 10.09 -0.45 0.74
CA LEU A 75 11.52 -0.37 0.41
C LEU A 75 12.44 -0.93 1.49
N ALA A 76 12.04 -0.81 2.77
CA ALA A 76 12.78 -1.38 3.89
C ALA A 76 12.91 -2.91 3.84
N ALA A 77 12.02 -3.61 3.10
CA ALA A 77 12.00 -5.07 3.01
C ALA A 77 12.31 -5.60 1.62
N LEU A 78 12.18 -4.79 0.58
CA LEU A 78 12.45 -5.21 -0.79
C LEU A 78 13.95 -5.44 -1.02
N PRO A 79 14.34 -6.49 -1.78
CA PRO A 79 15.73 -6.72 -2.12
C PRO A 79 16.32 -5.52 -2.90
N PRO A 80 17.64 -5.29 -2.84
CA PRO A 80 18.27 -4.13 -3.48
C PRO A 80 18.03 -3.99 -4.98
N SER A 81 17.76 -5.11 -5.67
CA SER A 81 17.48 -5.16 -7.11
C SER A 81 16.06 -4.79 -7.48
N ALA A 82 15.13 -4.79 -6.51
CA ALA A 82 13.73 -4.50 -6.76
C ALA A 82 13.47 -2.98 -6.85
N THR A 83 12.50 -2.62 -7.67
CA THR A 83 12.04 -1.24 -7.85
C THR A 83 10.63 -1.07 -7.33
N LEU A 84 10.36 0.10 -6.77
CA LEU A 84 9.04 0.57 -6.40
C LEU A 84 8.56 1.60 -7.43
N THR A 85 7.41 1.36 -8.04
CA THR A 85 6.69 2.39 -8.81
C THR A 85 5.56 2.92 -7.93
N THR A 86 5.61 4.17 -7.51
CA THR A 86 4.51 4.83 -6.79
C THR A 86 3.80 5.82 -7.71
N ILE A 87 2.46 5.79 -7.73
CA ILE A 87 1.60 6.59 -8.59
C ILE A 87 0.71 7.45 -7.72
N GLU A 88 0.79 8.76 -7.87
CA GLU A 88 -0.01 9.72 -7.12
C GLU A 88 -0.61 10.77 -8.06
N SER A 89 -1.89 11.04 -7.90
CA SER A 89 -2.62 12.02 -8.73
C SER A 89 -2.64 13.42 -8.13
N ASP A 90 -2.45 13.54 -6.82
CA ASP A 90 -2.38 14.81 -6.12
C ASP A 90 -0.94 15.33 -6.09
N THR A 91 -0.75 16.57 -6.56
CA THR A 91 0.58 17.17 -6.70
C THR A 91 1.30 17.37 -5.37
N GLU A 92 0.57 17.74 -4.31
CA GLU A 92 1.15 17.98 -2.99
C GLU A 92 1.56 16.66 -2.35
N SER A 93 0.67 15.66 -2.34
CA SER A 93 0.97 14.30 -1.85
C SER A 93 2.14 13.66 -2.60
N HIS A 94 2.23 13.85 -3.93
CA HIS A 94 3.35 13.38 -4.73
C HIS A 94 4.67 14.04 -4.31
N ALA A 95 4.67 15.37 -4.12
CA ALA A 95 5.88 16.11 -3.72
C ALA A 95 6.36 15.67 -2.33
N LEU A 96 5.44 15.49 -1.37
CA LEU A 96 5.76 15.00 -0.03
C LEU A 96 6.36 13.59 -0.07
N ALA A 97 5.78 12.71 -0.89
CA ALA A 97 6.30 11.34 -1.04
C ALA A 97 7.69 11.33 -1.67
N ALA A 98 7.91 12.12 -2.73
CA ALA A 98 9.20 12.21 -3.39
C ALA A 98 10.29 12.73 -2.43
N GLU A 99 9.99 13.77 -1.64
CA GLU A 99 10.90 14.30 -0.62
C GLU A 99 11.22 13.26 0.46
N ALA A 100 10.21 12.56 0.99
CA ALA A 100 10.42 11.52 2.01
C ALA A 100 11.35 10.40 1.51
N LEU A 101 11.17 9.97 0.26
CA LEU A 101 11.96 8.92 -0.37
C LEU A 101 13.39 9.36 -0.69
N GLU A 102 13.59 10.63 -1.05
CA GLU A 102 14.91 11.21 -1.26
C GLU A 102 15.68 11.33 0.05
N VAL A 103 15.06 11.87 1.10
CA VAL A 103 15.65 11.99 2.44
C VAL A 103 16.06 10.63 3.00
N ALA A 104 15.25 9.59 2.76
CA ALA A 104 15.55 8.21 3.15
C ALA A 104 16.61 7.52 2.25
N GLY A 105 17.10 8.17 1.20
CA GLY A 105 18.15 7.64 0.32
C GLY A 105 17.67 6.57 -0.66
N HIS A 106 16.38 6.55 -1.01
CA HIS A 106 15.79 5.53 -1.88
C HIS A 106 15.56 5.96 -3.33
N HIS A 107 16.03 7.15 -3.74
CA HIS A 107 15.78 7.74 -5.05
C HIS A 107 16.14 6.82 -6.24
N ASP A 108 17.22 6.03 -6.14
CA ASP A 108 17.68 5.13 -7.21
C ASP A 108 16.76 3.92 -7.44
N ARG A 109 15.89 3.61 -6.47
CA ARG A 109 15.03 2.43 -6.47
C ARG A 109 13.55 2.75 -6.63
N VAL A 110 13.23 4.03 -6.78
CA VAL A 110 11.85 4.52 -6.83
C VAL A 110 11.58 5.23 -8.14
N ARG A 111 10.44 4.89 -8.73
CA ARG A 111 9.84 5.62 -9.83
C ARG A 111 8.57 6.31 -9.32
N ALA A 112 8.71 7.53 -8.84
CA ALA A 112 7.57 8.35 -8.43
C ALA A 112 6.91 9.00 -9.66
N ILE A 113 5.64 8.71 -9.90
CA ILE A 113 4.87 9.18 -11.05
C ILE A 113 3.73 10.06 -10.56
N LEU A 114 3.74 11.34 -10.94
CA LEU A 114 2.58 12.21 -10.81
C LEU A 114 1.63 11.96 -12.00
N GLY A 115 0.45 11.41 -11.74
CA GLY A 115 -0.52 11.13 -12.78
C GLY A 115 -1.74 10.35 -12.31
N ASP A 116 -2.76 10.29 -13.18
CA ASP A 116 -3.94 9.47 -12.92
C ASP A 116 -3.58 7.96 -13.02
N PRO A 117 -3.81 7.14 -11.98
CA PRO A 117 -3.58 5.71 -12.06
C PRO A 117 -4.28 5.01 -13.23
N ALA A 118 -5.47 5.48 -13.63
CA ALA A 118 -6.18 4.94 -14.78
C ALA A 118 -5.48 5.19 -16.14
N GLU A 119 -4.59 6.17 -16.20
CA GLU A 119 -3.76 6.45 -17.38
C GLU A 119 -2.36 5.82 -17.29
N VAL A 120 -1.85 5.65 -16.07
CA VAL A 120 -0.48 5.14 -15.84
C VAL A 120 -0.45 3.61 -15.84
N LEU A 121 -1.36 2.94 -15.11
CA LEU A 121 -1.39 1.48 -15.00
C LEU A 121 -1.45 0.77 -16.36
N PRO A 122 -2.27 1.21 -17.35
CA PRO A 122 -2.30 0.58 -18.69
C PRO A 122 -0.97 0.57 -19.43
N ARG A 123 -0.01 1.44 -19.05
CA ARG A 123 1.32 1.55 -19.67
C ARG A 123 2.37 0.67 -18.98
N LEU A 124 2.02 0.07 -17.85
CA LEU A 124 2.91 -0.85 -17.14
C LEU A 124 2.84 -2.25 -17.76
N ALA A 125 3.97 -2.96 -17.69
CA ALA A 125 4.10 -4.28 -18.27
C ALA A 125 3.22 -5.33 -17.55
N ASP A 126 2.64 -6.24 -18.32
CA ASP A 126 1.84 -7.37 -17.83
C ASP A 126 2.71 -8.34 -17.02
N GLY A 127 2.17 -8.85 -15.93
CA GLY A 127 2.80 -9.92 -15.17
C GLY A 127 4.17 -9.58 -14.58
N ARG A 128 4.48 -8.31 -14.41
CA ARG A 128 5.82 -7.85 -13.99
C ARG A 128 5.97 -7.73 -12.47
N TYR A 129 4.91 -7.38 -11.76
CA TYR A 129 4.99 -6.96 -10.37
C TYR A 129 4.58 -8.08 -9.42
N GLY A 130 5.38 -8.32 -8.39
CA GLY A 130 5.05 -9.29 -7.34
C GLY A 130 4.01 -8.75 -6.35
N MET A 131 3.88 -7.42 -6.26
CA MET A 131 2.89 -6.80 -5.38
C MET A 131 2.34 -5.52 -5.98
N CYS A 132 1.04 -5.29 -5.75
CA CYS A 132 0.38 -4.02 -5.98
C CYS A 132 -0.36 -3.58 -4.70
N VAL A 133 -0.23 -2.31 -4.32
CA VAL A 133 -0.90 -1.72 -3.15
C VAL A 133 -1.85 -0.62 -3.63
N LEU A 134 -3.15 -0.76 -3.34
CA LEU A 134 -4.16 0.26 -3.57
C LEU A 134 -4.51 0.96 -2.25
N GLN A 135 -4.17 2.24 -2.16
CA GLN A 135 -4.46 3.09 -1.01
C GLN A 135 -4.96 4.50 -1.40
N CYS A 136 -5.51 4.61 -2.61
CA CYS A 136 -6.17 5.82 -3.09
C CYS A 136 -7.65 5.91 -2.63
N SER A 137 -8.46 6.74 -3.29
CA SER A 137 -9.91 6.80 -3.00
C SER A 137 -10.60 5.46 -3.30
N PRO A 138 -11.42 4.91 -2.37
CA PRO A 138 -12.12 3.64 -2.57
C PRO A 138 -13.03 3.60 -3.81
N ALA A 139 -13.54 4.75 -4.26
CA ALA A 139 -14.32 4.84 -5.50
C ALA A 139 -13.54 4.42 -6.75
N ARG A 140 -12.21 4.46 -6.68
CA ARG A 140 -11.30 4.11 -7.79
C ARG A 140 -10.89 2.64 -7.80
N TYR A 141 -11.07 1.89 -6.72
CA TYR A 141 -10.54 0.53 -6.60
C TYR A 141 -11.11 -0.42 -7.67
N LEU A 142 -12.43 -0.46 -7.82
CA LEU A 142 -13.07 -1.32 -8.82
C LEU A 142 -12.69 -0.94 -10.27
N PRO A 143 -12.69 0.35 -10.68
CA PRO A 143 -12.20 0.75 -12.01
C PRO A 143 -10.75 0.33 -12.29
N LEU A 144 -9.88 0.26 -11.29
CA LEU A 144 -8.48 -0.10 -11.45
C LEU A 144 -8.21 -1.61 -11.33
N LEU A 145 -9.19 -2.42 -10.89
CA LEU A 145 -8.99 -3.84 -10.57
C LEU A 145 -8.40 -4.63 -11.73
N ALA A 146 -8.92 -4.45 -12.95
CA ALA A 146 -8.45 -5.18 -14.12
C ALA A 146 -6.98 -4.85 -14.45
N ASP A 147 -6.58 -3.58 -14.37
CA ASP A 147 -5.21 -3.17 -14.64
C ASP A 147 -4.25 -3.64 -13.54
N VAL A 148 -4.61 -3.53 -12.26
CA VAL A 148 -3.73 -4.00 -11.18
C VAL A 148 -3.58 -5.52 -11.19
N THR A 149 -4.62 -6.28 -11.52
CA THR A 149 -4.50 -7.74 -11.66
C THR A 149 -3.68 -8.14 -12.89
N ARG A 150 -3.80 -7.41 -14.00
CA ARG A 150 -3.01 -7.63 -15.23
C ARG A 150 -1.50 -7.46 -14.99
N VAL A 151 -1.09 -6.41 -14.27
CA VAL A 151 0.34 -6.12 -14.02
C VAL A 151 0.97 -7.07 -13.01
N LEU A 152 0.18 -7.71 -12.14
CA LEU A 152 0.69 -8.70 -11.20
C LEU A 152 1.21 -9.95 -11.90
N ALA A 153 2.36 -10.44 -11.46
CA ALA A 153 2.88 -11.76 -11.82
C ALA A 153 1.92 -12.87 -11.34
N PRO A 154 1.96 -14.07 -11.93
CA PRO A 154 1.30 -15.24 -11.33
C PRO A 154 1.79 -15.45 -9.89
N GLY A 155 0.86 -15.65 -8.94
CA GLY A 155 1.16 -15.67 -7.51
C GLY A 155 1.38 -14.28 -6.88
N GLY A 156 1.31 -13.22 -7.66
CA GLY A 156 1.47 -11.84 -7.17
C GLY A 156 0.32 -11.40 -6.26
N LEU A 157 0.62 -10.47 -5.37
CA LEU A 157 -0.25 -10.04 -4.28
C LEU A 157 -0.80 -8.63 -4.53
N LEU A 158 -2.14 -8.49 -4.54
CA LEU A 158 -2.82 -7.20 -4.45
C LEU A 158 -3.24 -6.95 -2.99
N ILE A 159 -2.91 -5.77 -2.48
CA ILE A 159 -3.32 -5.27 -1.17
C ILE A 159 -4.22 -4.06 -1.38
N VAL A 160 -5.45 -4.10 -0.84
CA VAL A 160 -6.39 -2.98 -0.91
C VAL A 160 -6.70 -2.53 0.50
N ARG A 161 -6.37 -1.26 0.82
CA ARG A 161 -6.58 -0.70 2.15
C ARG A 161 -7.96 -0.05 2.28
N GLY A 162 -8.51 -0.10 3.49
CA GLY A 162 -9.72 0.62 3.85
C GLY A 162 -11.00 0.03 3.25
N VAL A 163 -11.06 -1.30 3.07
CA VAL A 163 -12.21 -1.98 2.46
C VAL A 163 -13.43 -2.09 3.40
N LEU A 164 -13.26 -1.83 4.70
CA LEU A 164 -14.33 -1.80 5.69
C LEU A 164 -14.74 -0.37 6.08
N ARG A 165 -14.27 0.64 5.34
CA ARG A 165 -14.63 2.05 5.60
C ARG A 165 -16.14 2.25 5.48
N ARG A 166 -16.69 2.87 6.51
CA ARG A 166 -18.12 3.23 6.55
C ARG A 166 -18.35 4.55 5.83
N GLY A 167 -19.61 4.80 5.41
CA GLY A 167 -20.04 6.06 4.83
C GLY A 167 -20.22 5.99 3.31
N GLU A 168 -19.91 7.08 2.61
CA GLU A 168 -20.21 7.28 1.17
C GLU A 168 -19.57 6.25 0.23
N HIS A 169 -18.49 5.57 0.66
CA HIS A 169 -17.79 4.59 -0.15
C HIS A 169 -18.32 3.16 -0.02
N GLY A 170 -19.26 2.88 0.88
CA GLY A 170 -19.73 1.52 1.17
C GLY A 170 -20.24 0.75 -0.05
N ALA A 171 -21.00 1.41 -0.94
CA ALA A 171 -21.50 0.78 -2.16
C ALA A 171 -20.38 0.47 -3.17
N ALA A 172 -19.35 1.30 -3.28
CA ALA A 172 -18.20 1.06 -4.15
C ALA A 172 -17.36 -0.11 -3.64
N LEU A 173 -17.13 -0.15 -2.32
CA LEU A 173 -16.40 -1.25 -1.67
C LEU A 173 -17.14 -2.57 -1.77
N ALA A 174 -18.47 -2.60 -1.57
CA ALA A 174 -19.27 -3.82 -1.73
C ALA A 174 -19.18 -4.37 -3.16
N ARG A 175 -19.19 -3.51 -4.17
CA ARG A 175 -19.02 -3.94 -5.57
C ARG A 175 -17.62 -4.48 -5.84
N LEU A 176 -16.58 -3.85 -5.29
CA LEU A 176 -15.22 -4.37 -5.40
C LEU A 176 -15.11 -5.77 -4.80
N LEU A 177 -15.60 -5.96 -3.57
CA LEU A 177 -15.56 -7.24 -2.88
C LEU A 177 -16.35 -8.31 -3.64
N GLY A 178 -17.51 -7.97 -4.18
CA GLY A 178 -18.31 -8.86 -5.04
C GLY A 178 -17.53 -9.27 -6.29
N SER A 179 -16.93 -8.30 -7.02
CA SER A 179 -16.15 -8.60 -8.22
C SER A 179 -14.93 -9.49 -7.94
N VAL A 180 -14.23 -9.27 -6.81
CA VAL A 180 -13.10 -10.12 -6.41
C VAL A 180 -13.58 -11.53 -6.04
N ALA A 181 -14.71 -11.65 -5.32
CA ALA A 181 -15.25 -12.95 -4.90
C ALA A 181 -15.79 -13.80 -6.08
N GLU A 182 -16.23 -13.17 -7.15
CA GLU A 182 -16.75 -13.83 -8.37
C GLU A 182 -15.63 -14.20 -9.37
N ASP A 183 -14.42 -13.67 -9.21
CA ASP A 183 -13.30 -13.93 -10.13
C ASP A 183 -12.54 -15.20 -9.73
N GLU A 184 -12.74 -16.28 -10.49
CA GLU A 184 -12.10 -17.58 -10.25
C GLU A 184 -10.56 -17.55 -10.40
N THR A 185 -10.00 -16.52 -10.99
CA THR A 185 -8.53 -16.34 -11.12
C THR A 185 -7.88 -15.70 -9.91
N LEU A 186 -8.69 -15.31 -8.92
CA LEU A 186 -8.26 -14.65 -7.70
C LEU A 186 -8.56 -15.52 -6.48
N ASP A 187 -7.65 -15.47 -5.50
CA ASP A 187 -7.90 -15.91 -4.13
C ASP A 187 -7.85 -14.70 -3.21
N ALA A 188 -8.82 -14.56 -2.30
CA ALA A 188 -8.90 -13.36 -1.47
C ALA A 188 -9.26 -13.64 -0.02
N THR A 189 -8.76 -12.79 0.87
CA THR A 189 -9.18 -12.72 2.28
C THR A 189 -9.19 -11.29 2.77
N VAL A 190 -9.96 -11.02 3.83
CA VAL A 190 -10.02 -9.71 4.47
C VAL A 190 -9.49 -9.82 5.89
N LEU A 191 -8.56 -8.94 6.25
CA LEU A 191 -8.16 -8.68 7.62
C LEU A 191 -9.03 -7.53 8.16
N GLU A 192 -9.75 -7.81 9.26
CA GLU A 192 -10.71 -6.83 9.84
C GLU A 192 -10.04 -5.84 10.80
N GLU A 193 -8.73 -5.63 10.66
CA GLU A 193 -8.00 -4.64 11.45
C GLU A 193 -8.21 -3.23 10.89
N HIS A 194 -8.37 -2.24 11.79
CA HIS A 194 -8.59 -0.82 11.45
C HIS A 194 -9.75 -0.64 10.45
N ASP A 195 -9.46 -0.03 9.30
CA ASP A 195 -10.40 0.19 8.20
C ASP A 195 -10.54 -1.04 7.26
N GLY A 196 -9.94 -2.16 7.60
CA GLY A 196 -9.91 -3.40 6.82
C GLY A 196 -8.90 -3.40 5.69
N VAL A 197 -8.23 -4.54 5.53
CA VAL A 197 -7.27 -4.79 4.45
C VAL A 197 -7.71 -6.03 3.67
N LEU A 198 -7.98 -5.87 2.37
CA LEU A 198 -8.23 -6.98 1.47
C LEU A 198 -6.90 -7.43 0.87
N LEU A 199 -6.60 -8.71 1.01
CA LEU A 199 -5.46 -9.39 0.40
C LEU A 199 -5.98 -10.26 -0.73
N VAL A 200 -5.42 -10.12 -1.93
CA VAL A 200 -5.80 -10.88 -3.12
C VAL A 200 -4.56 -11.47 -3.76
N THR A 201 -4.55 -12.75 -4.05
CA THR A 201 -3.50 -13.41 -4.82
C THR A 201 -4.01 -13.74 -6.21
N ARG A 202 -3.24 -13.38 -7.25
CA ARG A 202 -3.49 -13.82 -8.62
C ARG A 202 -3.02 -15.27 -8.78
N ARG A 203 -3.94 -16.17 -9.17
CA ARG A 203 -3.61 -17.57 -9.47
C ARG A 203 -2.75 -17.73 -10.70
#